data_2e91de23a138b0ee78e5272069fdad9a
#
_entry.id   2e91de23a138b0ee78e5272069fdad9a
#
_cell.length_a   1.000
_cell.length_b   1.000
_cell.length_c   1.000
_cell.angle_alpha   90.00
_cell.angle_beta   90.00
_cell.angle_gamma   90.00
#
_symmetry.space_group_name_H-M   'P 1'
#
loop_
_entity.id
_entity.type
_entity.pdbx_description
1 polymer ?
#
loop_
_entity_poly.entity_id
_entity_poly.type
_entity_poly.pdbx_seq_one_letter_code
_entity_poly.pdbx_strand_id
1 'polypeptide(L)'
;ACLVGSEMCIRDRFKNFLSEDNLTFNMSFKKKIQKISADNVAAIIEGSEFPDEYVVLTAHLDHVGTQNGDIYNGADDNGSGTVAMLEIAEAFALAKEQGFSPKRSVVFLHVTAEERGLLGSKYYTDYDPLVPINKTIANLNMDMMGRADPNRGIRNLNYVYIIGSDILSDDLHEINLEANEKYANLELDFRFNGIDHPDQFYYRSDHFHFIKNNIPAIFYFSGVHEDYHKPTD
;
A
#
# COMPACT_ATOMS: atom_id res chain seq x y z
N ALA A 1 -7.20 17.44 3.17
CA ALA A 1 -7.13 18.68 2.40
C ALA A 1 -5.91 18.66 1.51
N CYS A 2 -6.14 18.44 0.29
CA CYS A 2 -5.27 18.29 -0.86
C CYS A 2 -4.06 19.26 -0.86
N LEU A 3 -2.90 18.84 -0.39
CA LEU A 3 -1.66 19.60 -0.55
C LEU A 3 -1.03 19.41 -1.94
N VAL A 4 -1.31 18.30 -2.61
CA VAL A 4 -0.86 18.02 -3.97
C VAL A 4 -1.78 18.69 -5.01
N GLY A 5 -3.06 18.87 -4.69
CA GLY A 5 -4.00 19.62 -5.52
C GLY A 5 -3.88 21.15 -5.41
N SER A 6 -3.23 21.67 -4.34
CA SER A 6 -3.19 23.11 -4.11
C SER A 6 -2.28 23.86 -5.07
N GLU A 7 -1.16 23.31 -5.52
CA GLU A 7 -0.29 23.98 -6.48
C GLU A 7 -0.91 24.06 -7.88
N MET A 8 -1.58 23.00 -8.32
CA MET A 8 -2.27 22.99 -9.62
C MET A 8 -3.53 23.87 -9.61
N CYS A 9 -4.34 23.81 -8.54
CA CYS A 9 -5.53 24.65 -8.42
C CYS A 9 -5.19 26.14 -8.24
N ILE A 10 -4.12 26.48 -7.53
CA ILE A 10 -3.64 27.85 -7.39
C ILE A 10 -3.12 28.34 -8.73
N ARG A 11 -2.29 27.60 -9.42
CA ARG A 11 -1.70 27.95 -10.72
C ARG A 11 -2.76 28.20 -11.80
N ASP A 12 -3.81 27.37 -11.88
CA ASP A 12 -4.85 27.52 -12.90
C ASP A 12 -5.82 28.68 -12.57
N ARG A 13 -6.09 28.93 -11.30
CA ARG A 13 -6.87 30.12 -10.89
C ARG A 13 -6.11 31.41 -11.12
N PHE A 14 -4.80 31.44 -10.93
CA PHE A 14 -3.98 32.64 -11.15
C PHE A 14 -3.68 32.91 -12.63
N LYS A 15 -3.69 31.91 -13.51
CA LYS A 15 -3.50 32.13 -14.95
C LYS A 15 -4.51 33.12 -15.55
N ASN A 16 -5.77 33.07 -15.09
CA ASN A 16 -6.80 34.00 -15.56
C ASN A 16 -6.65 35.42 -15.02
N PHE A 17 -5.97 35.61 -13.89
CA PHE A 17 -5.67 36.94 -13.32
C PHE A 17 -4.41 37.58 -13.89
N LEU A 18 -3.44 36.78 -14.38
CA LEU A 18 -2.17 37.26 -14.94
C LEU A 18 -2.33 37.83 -16.34
N SER A 19 -3.52 37.79 -16.94
CA SER A 19 -3.79 38.39 -18.27
C SER A 19 -4.23 39.85 -18.20
N GLU A 20 -4.40 40.43 -17.01
CA GLU A 20 -4.72 41.87 -16.85
C GLU A 20 -3.45 42.66 -16.57
N ASP A 21 -3.09 43.58 -17.49
CA ASP A 21 -1.98 44.52 -17.32
C ASP A 21 -2.22 45.41 -16.09
N ASN A 22 -1.27 45.41 -15.14
CA ASN A 22 -1.20 46.23 -13.92
C ASN A 22 -1.82 45.65 -12.62
N LEU A 23 -1.91 44.34 -12.46
CA LEU A 23 -2.23 43.75 -11.14
C LEU A 23 -0.98 43.69 -10.24
N THR A 24 -1.02 44.45 -9.13
CA THR A 24 -0.04 44.31 -8.06
C THR A 24 -0.58 43.32 -7.02
N PHE A 25 0.06 42.19 -6.85
CA PHE A 25 -0.34 41.17 -5.89
C PHE A 25 0.65 41.11 -4.74
N ASN A 26 0.16 41.35 -3.51
CA ASN A 26 0.93 41.16 -2.28
C ASN A 26 0.38 39.96 -1.52
N MET A 27 1.18 38.91 -1.36
CA MET A 27 0.83 37.74 -0.57
C MET A 27 1.76 37.61 0.63
N SER A 28 1.16 37.48 1.81
CA SER A 28 1.87 37.06 3.02
C SER A 28 1.27 35.75 3.52
N PHE A 29 2.12 34.75 3.73
CA PHE A 29 1.68 33.51 4.35
C PHE A 29 2.59 33.13 5.52
N LYS A 30 1.99 32.52 6.54
CA LYS A 30 2.70 32.01 7.70
C LYS A 30 2.60 30.48 7.70
N LYS A 31 3.73 29.81 7.54
CA LYS A 31 3.80 28.34 7.64
C LYS A 31 3.87 27.92 9.11
N LYS A 32 2.88 27.15 9.58
CA LYS A 32 2.94 26.45 10.87
C LYS A 32 3.42 25.03 10.59
N ILE A 33 4.55 24.67 11.15
CA ILE A 33 5.11 23.32 11.07
C ILE A 33 4.78 22.61 12.38
N GLN A 34 4.12 21.46 12.28
CA GLN A 34 3.92 20.53 13.38
C GLN A 34 4.73 19.27 13.07
N LYS A 35 5.62 18.89 13.98
CA LYS A 35 6.31 17.59 13.88
C LYS A 35 5.42 16.54 14.53
N ILE A 36 5.20 15.46 13.81
CA ILE A 36 4.50 14.27 14.31
C ILE A 36 5.50 13.13 14.16
N SER A 37 5.60 12.28 15.16
CA SER A 37 6.37 11.02 15.12
C SER A 37 5.36 9.87 15.08
N ALA A 38 5.63 8.90 14.22
CA ALA A 38 4.89 7.65 14.15
C ALA A 38 5.88 6.53 13.77
N ASP A 39 5.61 5.31 14.20
CA ASP A 39 6.52 4.20 14.05
C ASP A 39 5.92 3.13 13.11
N ASN A 40 6.75 2.55 12.25
CA ASN A 40 6.44 1.29 11.60
C ASN A 40 6.60 0.16 12.63
N VAL A 41 5.78 -0.87 12.53
CA VAL A 41 5.85 -2.05 13.40
C VAL A 41 6.26 -3.24 12.57
N ALA A 42 7.29 -3.96 12.99
CA ALA A 42 7.79 -5.10 12.24
C ALA A 42 8.00 -6.34 13.11
N ALA A 43 7.76 -7.52 12.51
CA ALA A 43 8.13 -8.81 13.05
C ALA A 43 8.85 -9.64 11.98
N ILE A 44 9.73 -10.54 12.38
CA ILE A 44 10.49 -11.40 11.47
C ILE A 44 10.35 -12.86 11.89
N ILE A 45 10.11 -13.71 10.90
CA ILE A 45 10.27 -15.15 11.03
C ILE A 45 11.46 -15.55 10.17
N GLU A 46 12.51 -16.06 10.82
CA GLU A 46 13.75 -16.46 10.18
C GLU A 46 13.54 -17.70 9.30
N GLY A 47 14.13 -17.66 8.10
CA GLY A 47 14.09 -18.73 7.13
C GLY A 47 15.03 -19.89 7.48
N SER A 48 14.70 -21.08 7.05
CA SER A 48 15.45 -22.31 7.34
C SER A 48 16.57 -22.63 6.36
N GLU A 49 16.47 -22.17 5.10
CA GLU A 49 17.44 -22.46 4.03
C GLU A 49 18.20 -21.21 3.57
N PHE A 50 17.49 -20.08 3.47
CA PHE A 50 18.01 -18.78 3.01
C PHE A 50 17.64 -17.67 3.99
N PRO A 51 18.20 -17.68 5.23
CA PRO A 51 17.81 -16.73 6.27
C PRO A 51 18.15 -15.26 5.94
N ASP A 52 19.11 -15.03 5.05
CA ASP A 52 19.54 -13.69 4.60
C ASP A 52 18.78 -13.18 3.35
N GLU A 53 17.78 -13.91 2.88
CA GLU A 53 16.88 -13.49 1.80
C GLU A 53 15.49 -13.23 2.39
N TYR A 54 14.91 -12.07 2.08
CA TYR A 54 13.70 -11.59 2.74
C TYR A 54 12.54 -11.42 1.78
N VAL A 55 11.37 -11.95 2.16
CA VAL A 55 10.08 -11.57 1.59
C VAL A 55 9.41 -10.63 2.58
N VAL A 56 9.05 -9.44 2.15
CA VAL A 56 8.42 -8.43 3.01
C VAL A 56 6.93 -8.36 2.69
N LEU A 57 6.09 -8.63 3.69
CA LEU A 57 4.66 -8.37 3.63
C LEU A 57 4.39 -6.98 4.19
N THR A 58 3.55 -6.20 3.53
CA THR A 58 3.18 -4.85 3.99
C THR A 58 1.67 -4.67 4.05
N ALA A 59 1.23 -3.91 5.05
CA ALA A 59 -0.08 -3.30 5.14
C ALA A 59 0.06 -2.02 5.98
N HIS A 60 -0.64 -0.94 5.64
CA HIS A 60 -0.58 0.24 6.48
C HIS A 60 -1.58 0.15 7.64
N LEU A 61 -1.21 0.76 8.76
CA LEU A 61 -1.98 0.72 10.00
C LEU A 61 -2.62 2.06 10.38
N ASP A 62 -2.31 3.11 9.63
CA ASP A 62 -2.94 4.40 9.79
C ASP A 62 -4.18 4.54 8.87
N HIS A 63 -5.03 5.48 9.18
CA HIS A 63 -6.09 5.97 8.32
C HIS A 63 -6.20 7.48 8.45
N VAL A 64 -7.18 8.08 7.79
CA VAL A 64 -7.42 9.53 7.73
C VAL A 64 -7.50 10.18 9.12
N GLY A 65 -8.03 9.48 10.12
CA GLY A 65 -8.14 9.93 11.50
C GLY A 65 -9.36 10.82 11.75
N THR A 66 -9.20 11.91 12.47
CA THR A 66 -10.33 12.81 12.81
C THR A 66 -10.26 14.08 11.97
N GLN A 67 -11.35 14.41 11.28
CA GLN A 67 -11.50 15.64 10.50
C GLN A 67 -12.83 16.34 10.83
N ASN A 68 -12.78 17.63 11.16
CA ASN A 68 -13.96 18.45 11.47
C ASN A 68 -14.88 17.88 12.58
N GLY A 69 -14.37 17.00 13.44
CA GLY A 69 -15.13 16.35 14.51
C GLY A 69 -15.64 14.95 14.15
N ASP A 70 -15.59 14.54 12.89
CA ASP A 70 -15.93 13.21 12.45
C ASP A 70 -14.72 12.29 12.55
N ILE A 71 -14.95 11.04 12.94
CA ILE A 71 -13.95 9.98 13.03
C ILE A 71 -14.04 9.12 11.75
N TYR A 72 -12.91 8.98 11.08
CA TYR A 72 -12.73 8.10 9.92
C TYR A 72 -12.07 6.83 10.44
N ASN A 73 -12.82 5.74 10.46
CA ASN A 73 -12.41 4.50 11.14
C ASN A 73 -11.44 3.67 10.30
N GLY A 74 -11.62 3.62 8.96
CA GLY A 74 -10.77 2.86 8.05
C GLY A 74 -10.84 1.36 8.26
N ALA A 75 -12.06 0.81 8.34
CA ALA A 75 -12.22 -0.62 8.57
C ALA A 75 -11.72 -1.46 7.38
N ASP A 76 -11.96 -0.99 6.15
CA ASP A 76 -11.40 -1.61 4.95
C ASP A 76 -10.06 -0.97 4.58
N ASP A 77 -9.96 0.35 4.63
CA ASP A 77 -8.76 1.13 4.32
C ASP A 77 -8.04 1.63 5.61
N ASN A 78 -7.10 0.91 6.25
CA ASN A 78 -6.64 -0.42 5.88
C ASN A 78 -6.67 -1.38 7.10
N GLY A 79 -7.76 -1.33 7.85
CA GLY A 79 -8.01 -2.29 8.94
C GLY A 79 -8.01 -3.73 8.41
N SER A 80 -8.59 -3.94 7.21
CA SER A 80 -8.68 -5.26 6.58
C SER A 80 -7.30 -5.85 6.25
N GLY A 81 -6.41 -5.08 5.60
CA GLY A 81 -5.04 -5.53 5.30
C GLY A 81 -4.20 -5.71 6.56
N THR A 82 -4.35 -4.82 7.54
CA THR A 82 -3.67 -4.92 8.85
C THR A 82 -4.03 -6.23 9.56
N VAL A 83 -5.32 -6.57 9.65
CA VAL A 83 -5.77 -7.81 10.31
C VAL A 83 -5.37 -9.04 9.49
N ALA A 84 -5.50 -9.00 8.17
CA ALA A 84 -5.06 -10.11 7.30
C ALA A 84 -3.59 -10.43 7.52
N MET A 85 -2.72 -9.41 7.63
CA MET A 85 -1.30 -9.63 7.89
C MET A 85 -1.04 -10.23 9.28
N LEU A 86 -1.80 -9.86 10.32
CA LEU A 86 -1.69 -10.47 11.65
C LEU A 86 -2.06 -11.96 11.62
N GLU A 87 -3.14 -12.33 10.94
CA GLU A 87 -3.55 -13.72 10.76
C GLU A 87 -2.50 -14.55 10.01
N ILE A 88 -1.90 -13.97 8.97
CA ILE A 88 -0.82 -14.62 8.22
C ILE A 88 0.42 -14.78 9.12
N ALA A 89 0.77 -13.78 9.90
CA ALA A 89 1.91 -13.85 10.82
C ALA A 89 1.72 -14.94 11.89
N GLU A 90 0.51 -15.05 12.46
CA GLU A 90 0.15 -16.12 13.39
C GLU A 90 0.26 -17.50 12.73
N ALA A 91 -0.25 -17.65 11.50
CA ALA A 91 -0.17 -18.91 10.77
C ALA A 91 1.30 -19.34 10.54
N PHE A 92 2.18 -18.41 10.17
CA PHE A 92 3.62 -18.67 10.04
C PHE A 92 4.27 -19.04 11.38
N ALA A 93 3.91 -18.37 12.47
CA ALA A 93 4.42 -18.65 13.80
C ALA A 93 4.03 -20.08 14.25
N LEU A 94 2.76 -20.43 14.10
CA LEU A 94 2.25 -21.77 14.43
C LEU A 94 2.88 -22.87 13.57
N ALA A 95 3.08 -22.61 12.26
CA ALA A 95 3.76 -23.55 11.38
C ALA A 95 5.21 -23.78 11.84
N LYS A 96 5.92 -22.71 12.22
CA LYS A 96 7.29 -22.80 12.72
C LYS A 96 7.37 -23.60 14.03
N GLU A 97 6.44 -23.42 14.97
CA GLU A 97 6.36 -24.21 16.20
C GLU A 97 6.16 -25.70 15.91
N GLN A 98 5.50 -26.05 14.81
CA GLN A 98 5.31 -27.42 14.33
C GLN A 98 6.48 -27.97 13.50
N GLY A 99 7.56 -27.18 13.34
CA GLY A 99 8.75 -27.58 12.59
C GLY A 99 8.70 -27.24 11.08
N PHE A 100 7.69 -26.48 10.62
CA PHE A 100 7.55 -26.04 9.24
C PHE A 100 7.98 -24.56 9.12
N SER A 101 9.27 -24.31 9.00
CA SER A 101 9.79 -22.96 8.77
C SER A 101 9.74 -22.59 7.28
N PRO A 102 9.53 -21.32 6.95
CA PRO A 102 9.70 -20.86 5.56
C PRO A 102 11.15 -21.06 5.13
N LYS A 103 11.42 -21.21 3.84
CA LYS A 103 12.77 -21.33 3.33
C LYS A 103 13.56 -20.03 3.45
N ARG A 104 12.91 -18.93 3.15
CA ARG A 104 13.42 -17.55 3.27
C ARG A 104 12.82 -16.86 4.48
N SER A 105 13.50 -15.87 4.99
CA SER A 105 12.96 -15.04 6.08
C SER A 105 11.76 -14.24 5.60
N VAL A 106 10.75 -14.14 6.44
CA VAL A 106 9.53 -13.36 6.19
C VAL A 106 9.46 -12.21 7.17
N VAL A 107 9.35 -11.00 6.64
CA VAL A 107 9.17 -9.77 7.40
C VAL A 107 7.72 -9.34 7.27
N PHE A 108 7.04 -9.18 8.40
CA PHE A 108 5.70 -8.61 8.50
C PHE A 108 5.88 -7.16 8.91
N LEU A 109 5.55 -6.23 8.05
CA LEU A 109 5.82 -4.81 8.20
C LEU A 109 4.53 -4.00 8.11
N HIS A 110 3.98 -3.63 9.25
CA HIS A 110 2.93 -2.61 9.31
C HIS A 110 3.56 -1.24 9.17
N VAL A 111 3.25 -0.55 8.09
CA VAL A 111 3.74 0.80 7.82
C VAL A 111 2.75 1.84 8.30
N THR A 112 3.24 3.04 8.56
CA THR A 112 2.44 4.17 9.02
C THR A 112 2.51 5.33 8.04
N ALA A 113 1.58 6.29 8.19
CA ALA A 113 1.51 7.49 7.38
C ALA A 113 1.44 7.22 5.86
N GLU A 114 0.77 6.14 5.46
CA GLU A 114 0.39 5.84 4.08
C GLU A 114 -0.46 6.98 3.54
N GLU A 115 -1.50 7.36 4.27
CA GLU A 115 -2.47 8.43 4.00
C GLU A 115 -1.85 9.84 3.90
N ARG A 116 -0.59 9.95 4.25
CA ARG A 116 0.21 11.18 4.15
C ARG A 116 1.20 11.16 2.99
N GLY A 117 1.06 10.18 2.09
CA GLY A 117 1.87 10.01 0.88
C GLY A 117 2.94 8.93 1.05
N LEU A 118 2.56 7.74 1.54
CA LEU A 118 3.38 6.54 1.63
C LEU A 118 4.66 6.75 2.47
N LEU A 119 4.59 7.55 3.54
CA LEU A 119 5.80 7.98 4.25
C LEU A 119 6.47 6.84 5.00
N GLY A 120 5.69 5.90 5.56
CA GLY A 120 6.23 4.77 6.32
C GLY A 120 7.02 3.80 5.46
N SER A 121 6.46 3.38 4.33
CA SER A 121 7.15 2.52 3.36
C SER A 121 8.35 3.22 2.73
N LYS A 122 8.21 4.52 2.42
CA LYS A 122 9.34 5.34 1.96
C LYS A 122 10.47 5.39 2.97
N TYR A 123 10.14 5.63 4.25
CA TYR A 123 11.14 5.68 5.31
C TYR A 123 11.87 4.34 5.43
N TYR A 124 11.10 3.24 5.42
CA TYR A 124 11.66 1.90 5.48
C TYR A 124 12.60 1.62 4.31
N THR A 125 12.19 1.91 3.08
CA THR A 125 12.99 1.53 1.90
C THR A 125 14.17 2.46 1.64
N ASP A 126 14.03 3.76 1.90
CA ASP A 126 15.00 4.77 1.46
C ASP A 126 15.97 5.19 2.60
N TYR A 127 15.59 5.00 3.88
CA TYR A 127 16.34 5.59 4.99
C TYR A 127 16.76 4.60 6.09
N ASP A 128 15.84 3.74 6.56
CA ASP A 128 16.09 2.90 7.74
C ASP A 128 15.41 1.52 7.60
N PRO A 129 15.89 0.70 6.66
CA PRO A 129 15.36 -0.65 6.48
C PRO A 129 15.80 -1.56 7.63
N LEU A 130 14.86 -2.32 8.19
CA LEU A 130 15.15 -3.32 9.23
C LEU A 130 16.07 -4.44 8.74
N VAL A 131 15.95 -4.77 7.44
CA VAL A 131 16.76 -5.76 6.74
C VAL A 131 17.38 -5.13 5.50
N PRO A 132 18.54 -5.61 5.02
CA PRO A 132 19.16 -5.01 3.84
C PRO A 132 18.25 -5.01 2.62
N ILE A 133 18.00 -3.85 2.03
CA ILE A 133 17.12 -3.70 0.86
C ILE A 133 17.56 -4.58 -0.32
N ASN A 134 18.85 -4.70 -0.55
CA ASN A 134 19.40 -5.55 -1.61
C ASN A 134 19.31 -7.06 -1.32
N LYS A 135 18.77 -7.45 -0.17
CA LYS A 135 18.43 -8.82 0.22
C LYS A 135 16.94 -9.06 0.26
N THR A 136 16.14 -8.02 0.06
CA THR A 136 14.68 -8.14 -0.10
C THR A 136 14.38 -8.59 -1.53
N ILE A 137 13.82 -9.78 -1.67
CA ILE A 137 13.58 -10.41 -2.98
C ILE A 137 12.19 -10.13 -3.55
N ALA A 138 11.21 -9.88 -2.66
CA ALA A 138 9.85 -9.52 -3.06
C ALA A 138 9.14 -8.75 -1.93
N ASN A 139 8.16 -7.93 -2.32
CA ASN A 139 7.17 -7.34 -1.44
C ASN A 139 5.76 -7.81 -1.82
N LEU A 140 4.97 -8.16 -0.83
CA LEU A 140 3.56 -8.53 -0.96
C LEU A 140 2.74 -7.54 -0.12
N ASN A 141 2.03 -6.63 -0.77
CA ASN A 141 1.28 -5.55 -0.14
C ASN A 141 -0.21 -5.88 -0.10
N MET A 142 -0.83 -5.68 1.04
CA MET A 142 -2.26 -5.89 1.27
C MET A 142 -2.91 -4.57 1.68
N ASP A 143 -3.89 -4.13 0.87
CA ASP A 143 -4.57 -2.88 1.13
C ASP A 143 -6.00 -2.96 0.58
N MET A 144 -6.98 -2.64 1.43
CA MET A 144 -8.40 -2.74 1.13
C MET A 144 -8.81 -4.14 0.64
N MET A 145 -8.79 -5.11 1.54
CA MET A 145 -9.06 -6.53 1.26
C MET A 145 -10.43 -7.01 1.80
N GLY A 146 -11.16 -6.16 2.52
CA GLY A 146 -12.35 -6.55 3.28
C GLY A 146 -13.69 -6.34 2.59
N ARG A 147 -13.74 -5.59 1.47
CA ARG A 147 -14.98 -5.26 0.75
C ARG A 147 -14.85 -5.52 -0.73
N ALA A 148 -15.99 -5.90 -1.33
CA ALA A 148 -16.04 -6.12 -2.78
C ALA A 148 -16.22 -4.80 -3.55
N ASP A 149 -15.60 -4.71 -4.73
CA ASP A 149 -15.84 -3.63 -5.68
C ASP A 149 -17.29 -3.65 -6.19
N PRO A 150 -18.09 -2.62 -5.94
CA PRO A 150 -19.47 -2.56 -6.38
C PRO A 150 -19.61 -2.62 -7.91
N ASN A 151 -18.58 -2.25 -8.66
CA ASN A 151 -18.59 -2.29 -10.12
C ASN A 151 -18.44 -3.71 -10.70
N ARG A 152 -18.05 -4.71 -9.89
CA ARG A 152 -18.01 -6.11 -10.35
C ARG A 152 -19.36 -6.80 -10.36
N GLY A 153 -20.35 -6.26 -9.65
CA GLY A 153 -21.64 -6.92 -9.42
C GLY A 153 -21.55 -8.08 -8.43
N ILE A 154 -22.70 -8.55 -7.97
CA ILE A 154 -22.83 -9.52 -6.86
C ILE A 154 -22.36 -10.96 -7.26
N ARG A 155 -22.09 -11.22 -8.53
CA ARG A 155 -21.97 -12.58 -9.05
C ARG A 155 -20.68 -13.31 -8.75
N ASN A 156 -19.60 -12.62 -8.44
CA ASN A 156 -18.34 -13.25 -8.08
C ASN A 156 -17.59 -12.42 -7.03
N LEU A 157 -17.71 -12.83 -5.77
CA LEU A 157 -16.98 -12.25 -4.63
C LEU A 157 -15.65 -12.96 -4.36
N ASN A 158 -15.36 -14.03 -5.11
CA ASN A 158 -14.15 -14.83 -4.94
C ASN A 158 -13.05 -14.36 -5.91
N TYR A 159 -12.57 -13.14 -5.72
CA TYR A 159 -11.58 -12.52 -6.58
C TYR A 159 -10.59 -11.66 -5.79
N VAL A 160 -9.52 -11.28 -6.46
CA VAL A 160 -8.57 -10.26 -6.01
C VAL A 160 -7.99 -9.54 -7.22
N TYR A 161 -7.83 -8.23 -7.13
CA TYR A 161 -7.05 -7.46 -8.08
C TYR A 161 -5.56 -7.65 -7.78
N ILE A 162 -4.79 -7.90 -8.83
CA ILE A 162 -3.34 -8.08 -8.77
C ILE A 162 -2.69 -6.92 -9.52
N ILE A 163 -1.86 -6.17 -8.82
CA ILE A 163 -1.21 -4.97 -9.36
C ILE A 163 0.29 -5.07 -9.15
N GLY A 164 1.06 -4.86 -10.22
CA GLY A 164 2.52 -4.80 -10.20
C GLY A 164 3.24 -6.13 -10.35
N SER A 165 2.53 -7.27 -10.39
CA SER A 165 3.13 -8.61 -10.29
C SER A 165 4.13 -8.95 -11.39
N ASP A 166 3.92 -8.48 -12.62
CA ASP A 166 4.73 -8.76 -13.83
C ASP A 166 5.64 -7.60 -14.26
N ILE A 167 5.65 -6.50 -13.49
CA ILE A 167 6.38 -5.28 -13.90
C ILE A 167 7.90 -5.45 -13.76
N LEU A 168 8.36 -6.07 -12.68
CA LEU A 168 9.79 -6.27 -12.41
C LEU A 168 10.23 -7.74 -12.42
N SER A 169 9.29 -8.70 -12.43
CA SER A 169 9.63 -10.12 -12.35
C SER A 169 8.51 -11.00 -12.91
N ASP A 170 8.78 -11.65 -14.01
CA ASP A 170 7.91 -12.71 -14.56
C ASP A 170 7.81 -13.90 -13.58
N ASP A 171 8.91 -14.26 -12.92
CA ASP A 171 8.93 -15.36 -11.94
C ASP A 171 7.97 -15.10 -10.76
N LEU A 172 7.92 -13.88 -10.25
CA LEU A 172 6.99 -13.53 -9.16
C LEU A 172 5.53 -13.65 -9.62
N HIS A 173 5.26 -13.21 -10.85
CA HIS A 173 3.94 -13.34 -11.45
C HIS A 173 3.54 -14.82 -11.60
N GLU A 174 4.40 -15.65 -12.17
CA GLU A 174 4.15 -17.09 -12.36
C GLU A 174 3.94 -17.80 -11.02
N ILE A 175 4.79 -17.52 -10.00
CA ILE A 175 4.63 -18.07 -8.64
C ILE A 175 3.27 -17.68 -8.06
N ASN A 176 2.83 -16.45 -8.26
CA ASN A 176 1.51 -15.99 -7.79
C ASN A 176 0.37 -16.76 -8.46
N LEU A 177 0.45 -16.99 -9.79
CA LEU A 177 -0.53 -17.80 -10.53
C LEU A 177 -0.57 -19.24 -10.02
N GLU A 178 0.59 -19.90 -9.91
CA GLU A 178 0.71 -21.28 -9.43
C GLU A 178 0.20 -21.44 -7.99
N ALA A 179 0.55 -20.50 -7.11
CA ALA A 179 0.09 -20.52 -5.72
C ALA A 179 -1.43 -20.36 -5.64
N ASN A 180 -2.01 -19.47 -6.45
CA ASN A 180 -3.45 -19.29 -6.51
C ASN A 180 -4.16 -20.55 -7.02
N GLU A 181 -3.69 -21.15 -8.12
CA GLU A 181 -4.28 -22.37 -8.69
C GLU A 181 -4.25 -23.52 -7.67
N LYS A 182 -3.15 -23.64 -6.94
CA LYS A 182 -2.94 -24.75 -6.01
C LYS A 182 -3.69 -24.60 -4.67
N TYR A 183 -3.81 -23.38 -4.16
CA TYR A 183 -4.20 -23.18 -2.76
C TYR A 183 -5.43 -22.30 -2.57
N ALA A 184 -5.65 -21.26 -3.38
CA ALA A 184 -6.70 -20.28 -3.14
C ALA A 184 -7.84 -20.37 -4.15
N ASN A 185 -7.53 -20.60 -5.41
CA ASN A 185 -8.48 -20.71 -6.53
C ASN A 185 -9.40 -19.49 -6.64
N LEU A 186 -8.84 -18.29 -6.45
CA LEU A 186 -9.50 -17.02 -6.66
C LEU A 186 -9.49 -16.62 -8.14
N GLU A 187 -10.42 -15.81 -8.57
CA GLU A 187 -10.31 -15.07 -9.83
C GLU A 187 -9.25 -13.97 -9.65
N LEU A 188 -8.09 -14.13 -10.29
CA LEU A 188 -7.07 -13.09 -10.34
C LEU A 188 -7.40 -12.11 -11.46
N ASP A 189 -7.69 -10.86 -11.09
CA ASP A 189 -8.09 -9.82 -12.05
C ASP A 189 -6.97 -8.77 -12.19
N PHE A 190 -6.45 -8.65 -13.41
CA PHE A 190 -5.31 -7.80 -13.74
C PHE A 190 -5.69 -6.47 -14.39
N ARG A 191 -6.97 -6.08 -14.37
CA ARG A 191 -7.45 -4.86 -15.04
C ARG A 191 -6.73 -3.59 -14.61
N PHE A 192 -6.25 -3.53 -13.36
CA PHE A 192 -5.55 -2.38 -12.78
C PHE A 192 -4.03 -2.51 -12.80
N ASN A 193 -3.47 -3.57 -13.40
CA ASN A 193 -2.04 -3.88 -13.35
C ASN A 193 -1.15 -2.91 -14.16
N GLY A 194 -1.72 -2.15 -15.10
CA GLY A 194 -0.95 -1.28 -15.98
C GLY A 194 -0.40 -0.03 -15.28
N ILE A 195 0.86 0.30 -15.51
CA ILE A 195 1.51 1.52 -15.00
C ILE A 195 0.86 2.80 -15.54
N ASP A 196 0.24 2.74 -16.71
CA ASP A 196 -0.47 3.86 -17.36
C ASP A 196 -1.99 3.80 -17.16
N HIS A 197 -2.49 2.92 -16.25
CA HIS A 197 -3.91 2.82 -15.99
C HIS A 197 -4.45 4.17 -15.44
N PRO A 198 -5.63 4.64 -15.89
CA PRO A 198 -6.18 5.96 -15.47
C PRO A 198 -6.30 6.15 -13.96
N ASP A 199 -6.65 5.10 -13.23
CA ASP A 199 -6.79 5.14 -11.76
C ASP A 199 -5.46 5.09 -11.01
N GLN A 200 -4.37 4.76 -11.71
CA GLN A 200 -3.00 4.77 -11.23
C GLN A 200 -2.75 4.00 -9.92
N PHE A 201 -3.49 2.91 -9.66
CA PHE A 201 -3.33 2.12 -8.44
C PHE A 201 -1.91 1.60 -8.22
N TYR A 202 -1.15 1.41 -9.30
CA TYR A 202 0.27 1.06 -9.24
C TYR A 202 1.11 2.01 -8.37
N TYR A 203 0.69 3.27 -8.20
CA TYR A 203 1.41 4.31 -7.45
C TYR A 203 0.77 4.63 -6.10
N ARG A 204 -0.34 3.97 -5.72
CA ARG A 204 -1.23 4.45 -4.67
C ARG A 204 -1.19 3.64 -3.38
N SER A 205 -0.27 2.67 -3.24
CA SER A 205 -0.07 1.97 -1.98
C SER A 205 1.41 1.65 -1.75
N ASP A 206 1.75 1.08 -0.62
CA ASP A 206 3.11 0.95 -0.07
C ASP A 206 4.07 0.09 -0.90
N HIS A 207 3.56 -0.82 -1.74
CA HIS A 207 4.35 -1.60 -2.71
C HIS A 207 5.20 -0.71 -3.63
N PHE A 208 4.73 0.51 -3.90
CA PHE A 208 5.38 1.42 -4.83
C PHE A 208 6.82 1.77 -4.42
N HIS A 209 7.07 1.96 -3.11
CA HIS A 209 8.43 2.27 -2.66
C HIS A 209 9.38 1.08 -2.78
N PHE A 210 8.89 -0.15 -2.71
CA PHE A 210 9.69 -1.35 -3.01
C PHE A 210 10.02 -1.42 -4.50
N ILE A 211 9.03 -1.25 -5.37
CA ILE A 211 9.23 -1.23 -6.83
C ILE A 211 10.24 -0.14 -7.24
N LYS A 212 10.15 1.04 -6.66
CA LYS A 212 11.08 2.15 -6.90
C LYS A 212 12.52 1.81 -6.53
N ASN A 213 12.71 0.88 -5.58
CA ASN A 213 13.99 0.33 -5.18
C ASN A 213 14.35 -0.97 -5.93
N ASN A 214 13.71 -1.23 -7.08
CA ASN A 214 13.88 -2.42 -7.92
C ASN A 214 13.59 -3.75 -7.21
N ILE A 215 12.67 -3.76 -6.25
CA ILE A 215 12.18 -4.95 -5.59
C ILE A 215 10.85 -5.33 -6.24
N PRO A 216 10.72 -6.53 -6.82
CA PRO A 216 9.46 -7.02 -7.34
C PRO A 216 8.37 -6.99 -6.28
N ALA A 217 7.18 -6.51 -6.64
CA ALA A 217 6.10 -6.40 -5.68
C ALA A 217 4.75 -6.74 -6.28
N ILE A 218 3.85 -7.22 -5.42
CA ILE A 218 2.45 -7.43 -5.73
C ILE A 218 1.62 -6.61 -4.76
N PHE A 219 0.68 -5.86 -5.28
CA PHE A 219 -0.38 -5.24 -4.51
C PHE A 219 -1.67 -6.03 -4.68
N TYR A 220 -2.14 -6.63 -3.59
CA TYR A 220 -3.41 -7.33 -3.48
C TYR A 220 -4.48 -6.34 -3.02
N PHE A 221 -5.56 -6.24 -3.78
CA PHE A 221 -6.58 -5.22 -3.64
C PHE A 221 -7.96 -5.76 -3.98
N SER A 222 -9.02 -5.35 -3.33
CA SER A 222 -10.37 -5.80 -3.66
C SER A 222 -11.26 -4.74 -4.30
N GLY A 223 -10.78 -3.52 -4.44
CA GLY A 223 -11.47 -2.43 -5.14
C GLY A 223 -11.85 -1.27 -4.22
N VAL A 224 -12.28 -0.18 -4.83
CA VAL A 224 -12.79 1.01 -4.14
C VAL A 224 -14.29 0.90 -4.00
N HIS A 225 -14.80 1.16 -2.81
CA HIS A 225 -16.22 1.16 -2.48
C HIS A 225 -16.73 2.58 -2.15
N GLU A 226 -18.03 2.70 -1.99
CA GLU A 226 -18.70 3.99 -1.78
C GLU A 226 -18.34 4.70 -0.46
N ASP A 227 -17.84 3.95 0.54
CA ASP A 227 -17.44 4.48 1.85
C ASP A 227 -15.95 4.85 1.93
N TYR A 228 -15.17 4.60 0.88
CA TYR A 228 -13.74 4.91 0.83
C TYR A 228 -13.46 6.36 1.27
N HIS A 229 -12.58 6.55 2.25
CA HIS A 229 -12.24 7.83 2.88
C HIS A 229 -13.46 8.58 3.45
N LYS A 230 -14.44 7.84 4.00
CA LYS A 230 -15.59 8.39 4.72
C LYS A 230 -15.66 7.88 6.16
N PRO A 231 -16.40 8.57 7.05
CA PRO A 231 -16.63 8.08 8.41
C PRO A 231 -17.38 6.75 8.49
N THR A 232 -17.96 6.30 7.37
CA THR A 232 -18.72 5.05 7.25
C THR A 232 -17.89 3.85 6.80
N ASP A 233 -16.61 4.07 6.51
CA ASP A 233 -15.67 2.97 6.26
C ASP A 233 -15.30 2.25 7.54
#